data_8fe9a52f75dd01e45fd966e0ff03c49d
#
_entry.id   8fe9a52f75dd01e45fd966e0ff03c49d
#
_cell.length_a   1.000
_cell.length_b   1.000
_cell.length_c   1.000
_cell.angle_alpha   90.00
_cell.angle_beta   90.00
_cell.angle_gamma   90.00
#
_symmetry.space_group_name_H-M   'P 1'
#
loop_
_entity.id
_entity.type
_entity.pdbx_description
1 polymer ?
#
loop_
_entity_poly.entity_id
_entity_poly.type
_entity_poly.pdbx_seq_one_letter_code
_entity_poly.pdbx_strand_id
1 'polypeptide(L)'
;MPTLEWIGKDKVVNHHQEVPYRVLERQYSYDEAGQHAEDNGSENMIIHGDNLEALKALLPQYEGKVKCIYIDPPYNTGNEGWVYNDNVNDPKIKKWLGEVVGKEGEDLSRHDKWLCMMYPRLKLLQRLLAEDGAIFISIGDDENASLKMICNEIYGDNNFIDTIIWQKIYTVKNSAQYFSGMHDYIIVYSKNKSQFHRNLLPRTVDLDNSYTNPDNDPRGVWTTNAVQARNYYAQGSYEIISPSGKKFLPPS
;
A
#
# COMPACT_ATOMS: atom_id res chain seq x y z
N MET A 1 7.76 19.01 -9.11
CA MET A 1 7.75 17.98 -8.06
C MET A 1 9.17 17.86 -7.51
N PRO A 2 9.42 17.82 -6.20
CA PRO A 2 10.76 17.54 -5.68
C PRO A 2 11.18 16.12 -6.09
N THR A 3 12.42 15.96 -6.52
CA THR A 3 13.01 14.69 -6.93
C THR A 3 13.98 14.23 -5.84
N LEU A 4 13.88 12.96 -5.44
CA LEU A 4 14.84 12.37 -4.51
C LEU A 4 16.10 11.95 -5.27
N GLU A 5 17.25 12.46 -4.84
CA GLU A 5 18.56 12.07 -5.37
C GLU A 5 19.28 11.18 -4.35
N TRP A 6 19.90 10.11 -4.83
CA TRP A 6 20.72 9.19 -4.03
C TRP A 6 21.85 8.61 -4.87
N ILE A 7 22.88 8.07 -4.22
CA ILE A 7 24.02 7.46 -4.89
C ILE A 7 23.56 6.19 -5.62
N GLY A 8 23.83 6.08 -6.91
CA GLY A 8 23.46 4.94 -7.75
C GLY A 8 22.10 5.07 -8.45
N LYS A 9 21.38 6.18 -8.31
CA LYS A 9 20.10 6.41 -8.99
C LYS A 9 20.23 6.29 -10.50
N ASP A 10 21.26 6.90 -11.09
CA ASP A 10 21.54 6.90 -12.52
C ASP A 10 21.70 5.49 -13.09
N LYS A 11 22.18 4.54 -12.29
CA LYS A 11 22.38 3.14 -12.68
C LYS A 11 21.09 2.32 -12.65
N VAL A 12 20.15 2.67 -11.73
CA VAL A 12 18.96 1.85 -11.49
C VAL A 12 17.69 2.39 -12.12
N VAL A 13 17.67 3.67 -12.52
CA VAL A 13 16.46 4.33 -13.07
C VAL A 13 15.91 3.63 -14.30
N ASN A 14 16.76 3.08 -15.14
CA ASN A 14 16.42 2.33 -16.36
C ASN A 14 16.70 0.82 -16.25
N HIS A 15 17.25 0.35 -15.13
CA HIS A 15 17.65 -1.06 -14.97
C HIS A 15 16.48 -2.05 -15.19
N HIS A 16 15.26 -1.67 -14.85
CA HIS A 16 14.06 -2.48 -15.11
C HIS A 16 13.84 -2.81 -16.60
N GLN A 17 14.44 -2.05 -17.52
CA GLN A 17 14.41 -2.33 -18.97
C GLN A 17 15.44 -3.39 -19.36
N GLU A 18 16.59 -3.41 -18.69
CA GLU A 18 17.73 -4.30 -18.95
C GLU A 18 17.53 -5.70 -18.35
N VAL A 19 16.66 -5.85 -17.35
CA VAL A 19 16.34 -7.16 -16.75
C VAL A 19 15.86 -8.11 -17.83
N PRO A 20 16.47 -9.30 -17.96
CA PRO A 20 16.10 -10.26 -19.00
C PRO A 20 14.71 -10.83 -18.78
N TYR A 21 14.00 -11.11 -19.87
CA TYR A 21 12.80 -11.92 -19.80
C TYR A 21 13.15 -13.38 -19.50
N ARG A 22 12.61 -13.92 -18.42
CA ARG A 22 12.72 -15.33 -18.08
C ARG A 22 11.42 -16.04 -18.41
N VAL A 23 11.51 -17.34 -18.65
CA VAL A 23 10.34 -18.22 -18.81
C VAL A 23 9.99 -18.77 -17.44
N LEU A 24 8.71 -18.69 -17.08
CA LEU A 24 8.17 -19.34 -15.89
C LEU A 24 7.92 -20.81 -16.21
N GLU A 25 8.63 -21.70 -15.54
CA GLU A 25 8.48 -23.15 -15.71
C GLU A 25 7.67 -23.72 -14.56
N ARG A 26 6.54 -24.35 -14.90
CA ARG A 26 5.73 -25.05 -13.89
C ARG A 26 6.52 -26.23 -13.33
N GLN A 27 6.60 -26.32 -12.00
CA GLN A 27 7.21 -27.44 -11.32
C GLN A 27 6.17 -28.45 -10.87
N TYR A 28 5.03 -27.99 -10.34
CA TYR A 28 3.90 -28.80 -9.90
C TYR A 28 2.66 -27.93 -9.70
N SER A 29 1.50 -28.58 -9.59
CA SER A 29 0.25 -27.99 -9.10
C SER A 29 -0.08 -28.51 -7.72
N TYR A 30 -0.93 -27.83 -6.98
CA TYR A 30 -1.36 -28.21 -5.64
C TYR A 30 -2.85 -27.90 -5.45
N ASP A 31 -3.58 -28.82 -4.83
CA ASP A 31 -4.96 -28.65 -4.41
C ASP A 31 -5.23 -29.38 -3.08
N GLU A 32 -6.49 -29.54 -2.68
CA GLU A 32 -6.87 -30.22 -1.43
C GLU A 32 -6.41 -31.69 -1.38
N ALA A 33 -6.24 -32.34 -2.53
CA ALA A 33 -5.74 -33.73 -2.61
C ALA A 33 -4.21 -33.82 -2.54
N GLY A 34 -3.50 -32.69 -2.63
CA GLY A 34 -2.05 -32.61 -2.52
C GLY A 34 -1.34 -32.12 -3.79
N GLN A 35 -0.09 -32.58 -3.98
CA GLN A 35 0.77 -32.17 -5.08
C GLN A 35 0.54 -33.05 -6.31
N HIS A 36 0.46 -32.41 -7.48
CA HIS A 36 0.28 -33.04 -8.79
C HIS A 36 1.39 -32.59 -9.75
N ALA A 37 1.89 -33.52 -10.56
CA ALA A 37 2.86 -33.20 -11.62
C ALA A 37 2.18 -32.47 -12.79
N GLU A 38 0.89 -32.71 -13.02
CA GLU A 38 0.11 -32.13 -14.11
C GLU A 38 -0.60 -30.84 -13.69
N ASP A 39 -1.08 -30.10 -14.69
CA ASP A 39 -1.89 -28.91 -14.49
C ASP A 39 -3.29 -29.27 -13.96
N ASN A 40 -3.65 -28.72 -12.81
CA ASN A 40 -4.99 -28.88 -12.24
C ASN A 40 -5.96 -27.75 -12.65
N GLY A 41 -5.56 -26.86 -13.58
CA GLY A 41 -6.37 -25.74 -14.06
C GLY A 41 -6.46 -24.56 -13.10
N SER A 42 -5.67 -24.54 -12.00
CA SER A 42 -5.61 -23.39 -11.10
C SER A 42 -4.96 -22.20 -11.78
N GLU A 43 -5.59 -21.03 -11.68
CA GLU A 43 -5.02 -19.75 -12.14
C GLU A 43 -4.11 -19.10 -11.09
N ASN A 44 -4.11 -19.60 -9.84
CA ASN A 44 -3.23 -19.11 -8.78
C ASN A 44 -1.81 -19.64 -8.96
N MET A 45 -0.80 -18.79 -8.70
CA MET A 45 0.61 -19.13 -8.87
C MET A 45 1.44 -18.74 -7.67
N ILE A 46 2.39 -19.61 -7.30
CA ILE A 46 3.52 -19.26 -6.42
C ILE A 46 4.77 -19.30 -7.30
N ILE A 47 5.45 -18.16 -7.43
CA ILE A 47 6.64 -18.04 -8.27
C ILE A 47 7.85 -18.02 -7.34
N HIS A 48 8.75 -18.99 -7.52
CA HIS A 48 10.00 -19.10 -6.77
C HIS A 48 11.18 -18.64 -7.61
N GLY A 49 11.94 -17.66 -7.11
CA GLY A 49 13.12 -17.11 -7.81
C GLY A 49 13.44 -15.69 -7.39
N ASP A 50 14.30 -15.01 -8.15
CA ASP A 50 14.54 -13.58 -7.98
C ASP A 50 13.29 -12.78 -8.38
N ASN A 51 12.81 -11.95 -7.47
CA ASN A 51 11.55 -11.23 -7.69
C ASN A 51 11.62 -10.16 -8.79
N LEU A 52 12.80 -9.59 -9.06
CA LEU A 52 12.96 -8.62 -10.15
C LEU A 52 12.84 -9.31 -11.52
N GLU A 53 13.47 -10.50 -11.69
CA GLU A 53 13.32 -11.34 -12.87
C GLU A 53 11.88 -11.88 -13.01
N ALA A 54 11.28 -12.31 -11.89
CA ALA A 54 9.90 -12.80 -11.87
C ALA A 54 8.89 -11.71 -12.31
N LEU A 55 9.03 -10.48 -11.79
CA LEU A 55 8.20 -9.34 -12.22
C LEU A 55 8.33 -9.06 -13.72
N LYS A 56 9.57 -9.14 -14.25
CA LYS A 56 9.81 -8.97 -15.69
C LYS A 56 9.16 -10.10 -16.51
N ALA A 57 9.24 -11.35 -16.03
CA ALA A 57 8.66 -12.51 -16.67
C ALA A 57 7.13 -12.47 -16.73
N LEU A 58 6.47 -11.78 -15.79
CA LEU A 58 5.02 -11.62 -15.75
C LEU A 58 4.49 -10.61 -16.79
N LEU A 59 5.30 -9.66 -17.24
CA LEU A 59 4.83 -8.58 -18.13
C LEU A 59 4.13 -9.08 -19.41
N PRO A 60 4.63 -10.09 -20.15
CA PRO A 60 4.00 -10.51 -21.40
C PRO A 60 2.52 -10.91 -21.25
N GLN A 61 2.15 -11.41 -20.07
CA GLN A 61 0.77 -11.88 -19.79
C GLN A 61 -0.05 -10.88 -18.97
N TYR A 62 0.57 -10.14 -18.05
CA TYR A 62 -0.11 -9.37 -17.01
C TYR A 62 0.13 -7.86 -17.07
N GLU A 63 0.86 -7.32 -18.04
CA GLU A 63 1.03 -5.88 -18.18
C GLU A 63 -0.32 -5.18 -18.31
N GLY A 64 -0.57 -4.21 -17.45
CA GLY A 64 -1.81 -3.44 -17.41
C GLY A 64 -3.06 -4.22 -16.96
N LYS A 65 -2.91 -5.41 -16.32
CA LYS A 65 -4.06 -6.26 -15.96
C LYS A 65 -4.24 -6.47 -14.46
N VAL A 66 -3.22 -6.21 -13.65
CA VAL A 66 -3.28 -6.50 -12.21
C VAL A 66 -4.08 -5.42 -11.48
N LYS A 67 -5.16 -5.82 -10.83
CA LYS A 67 -6.06 -4.89 -10.11
C LYS A 67 -5.57 -4.47 -8.75
N CYS A 68 -4.88 -5.37 -8.04
CA CYS A 68 -4.39 -5.14 -6.70
C CYS A 68 -3.01 -5.74 -6.53
N ILE A 69 -2.06 -4.94 -6.08
CA ILE A 69 -0.72 -5.37 -5.70
C ILE A 69 -0.54 -5.05 -4.21
N TYR A 70 -0.09 -6.02 -3.43
CA TYR A 70 0.38 -5.80 -2.08
C TYR A 70 1.83 -6.25 -1.98
N ILE A 71 2.68 -5.39 -1.43
CA ILE A 71 4.08 -5.73 -1.14
C ILE A 71 4.45 -5.34 0.29
N ASP A 72 5.32 -6.14 0.87
CA ASP A 72 5.91 -5.97 2.19
C ASP A 72 7.44 -6.01 2.05
N PRO A 73 8.07 -4.89 1.63
CA PRO A 73 9.52 -4.83 1.41
C PRO A 73 10.27 -4.80 2.74
N PRO A 74 11.60 -5.04 2.75
CA PRO A 74 12.42 -4.82 3.94
C PRO A 74 12.25 -3.40 4.49
N TYR A 75 12.00 -3.26 5.81
CA TYR A 75 11.80 -1.96 6.46
C TYR A 75 13.09 -1.17 6.72
N ASN A 76 14.23 -1.83 6.52
CA ASN A 76 15.56 -1.23 6.61
C ASN A 76 15.84 -0.59 7.98
N THR A 77 15.39 -1.22 9.07
CA THR A 77 15.47 -0.70 10.45
C THR A 77 16.91 -0.60 11.02
N GLY A 78 17.89 -1.19 10.34
CA GLY A 78 19.27 -1.22 10.80
C GLY A 78 19.55 -2.30 11.87
N ASN A 79 18.56 -3.08 12.28
CA ASN A 79 18.73 -4.17 13.23
C ASN A 79 19.25 -5.43 12.53
N GLU A 80 20.54 -5.74 12.72
CA GLU A 80 21.22 -6.85 12.03
C GLU A 80 20.96 -8.24 12.62
N GLY A 81 20.20 -8.35 13.71
CA GLY A 81 20.06 -9.57 14.51
C GLY A 81 18.77 -10.39 14.29
N TRP A 82 17.92 -10.05 13.35
CA TRP A 82 16.65 -10.75 13.12
C TRP A 82 16.77 -11.85 12.06
N VAL A 83 15.98 -12.94 12.23
CA VAL A 83 15.89 -14.08 11.31
C VAL A 83 15.43 -13.68 9.91
N TYR A 84 14.67 -12.60 9.80
CA TYR A 84 14.41 -11.89 8.55
C TYR A 84 15.45 -10.78 8.41
N ASN A 85 16.29 -10.90 7.39
CA ASN A 85 17.29 -9.88 7.07
C ASN A 85 16.58 -8.64 6.50
N ASP A 86 16.09 -7.77 7.39
CA ASP A 86 15.49 -6.48 7.04
C ASP A 86 16.49 -5.50 6.41
N ASN A 87 17.77 -5.85 6.45
CA ASN A 87 18.84 -5.10 5.83
C ASN A 87 19.05 -5.57 4.39
N VAL A 88 19.29 -4.62 3.49
CA VAL A 88 19.73 -4.84 2.11
C VAL A 88 21.16 -5.42 2.06
N ASN A 89 21.53 -6.23 3.07
CA ASN A 89 22.83 -6.86 3.26
C ASN A 89 22.88 -8.33 2.82
N ASP A 90 21.80 -8.84 2.21
CA ASP A 90 21.80 -10.17 1.62
C ASP A 90 22.95 -10.29 0.60
N PRO A 91 23.74 -11.39 0.61
CA PRO A 91 24.86 -11.58 -0.29
C PRO A 91 24.48 -11.47 -1.77
N LYS A 92 23.27 -11.89 -2.15
CA LYS A 92 22.78 -11.77 -3.54
C LYS A 92 22.50 -10.31 -3.92
N ILE A 93 21.91 -9.53 -2.99
CA ILE A 93 21.66 -8.10 -3.20
C ILE A 93 22.99 -7.33 -3.25
N LYS A 94 23.95 -7.65 -2.36
CA LYS A 94 25.29 -7.06 -2.42
C LYS A 94 25.99 -7.34 -3.76
N LYS A 95 25.92 -8.59 -4.24
CA LYS A 95 26.47 -8.96 -5.53
C LYS A 95 25.80 -8.18 -6.65
N TRP A 96 24.48 -8.13 -6.67
CA TRP A 96 23.69 -7.38 -7.64
C TRP A 96 24.01 -5.88 -7.62
N LEU A 97 24.10 -5.25 -6.43
CA LEU A 97 24.50 -3.84 -6.30
C LEU A 97 25.91 -3.61 -6.85
N GLY A 98 26.86 -4.50 -6.57
CA GLY A 98 28.22 -4.42 -7.12
C GLY A 98 28.27 -4.56 -8.64
N GLU A 99 27.39 -5.37 -9.23
CA GLU A 99 27.28 -5.54 -10.68
C GLU A 99 26.59 -4.35 -11.36
N VAL A 100 25.54 -3.79 -10.76
CA VAL A 100 24.69 -2.73 -11.33
C VAL A 100 25.22 -1.33 -11.00
N VAL A 101 25.60 -1.06 -9.76
CA VAL A 101 26.07 0.24 -9.28
C VAL A 101 27.60 0.38 -9.41
N GLY A 102 28.32 -0.75 -9.38
CA GLY A 102 29.76 -0.79 -9.54
C GLY A 102 30.52 -0.32 -8.28
N LYS A 103 31.66 0.38 -8.47
CA LYS A 103 32.53 0.80 -7.35
C LYS A 103 31.85 1.76 -6.37
N GLU A 104 30.90 2.55 -6.81
CA GLU A 104 30.11 3.44 -5.95
C GLU A 104 29.24 2.65 -4.94
N GLY A 105 29.01 1.34 -5.20
CA GLY A 105 28.27 0.46 -4.30
C GLY A 105 28.92 0.23 -2.93
N GLU A 106 30.22 0.50 -2.78
CA GLU A 106 30.93 0.37 -1.51
C GLU A 106 30.63 1.53 -0.54
N ASP A 107 30.37 2.73 -1.10
CA ASP A 107 30.10 3.96 -0.35
C ASP A 107 28.62 4.21 -0.08
N LEU A 108 27.72 3.31 -0.54
CA LEU A 108 26.28 3.47 -0.36
C LEU A 108 25.89 3.40 1.12
N SER A 109 25.11 4.38 1.57
CA SER A 109 24.37 4.28 2.81
C SER A 109 23.33 3.15 2.75
N ARG A 110 22.76 2.74 3.89
CA ARG A 110 21.70 1.73 3.91
C ARG A 110 20.47 2.20 3.11
N HIS A 111 20.16 3.50 3.14
CA HIS A 111 19.04 4.10 2.40
C HIS A 111 19.28 4.08 0.89
N ASP A 112 20.50 4.41 0.43
CA ASP A 112 20.84 4.35 -1.00
C ASP A 112 20.68 2.91 -1.54
N LYS A 113 21.17 1.90 -0.78
CA LYS A 113 21.03 0.49 -1.15
C LYS A 113 19.56 0.08 -1.28
N TRP A 114 18.74 0.50 -0.33
CA TRP A 114 17.31 0.22 -0.32
C TRP A 114 16.61 0.87 -1.51
N LEU A 115 16.90 2.11 -1.80
CA LEU A 115 16.36 2.85 -2.95
C LEU A 115 16.78 2.22 -4.28
N CYS A 116 18.05 1.84 -4.44
CA CYS A 116 18.54 1.13 -5.62
C CYS A 116 17.81 -0.21 -5.82
N MET A 117 17.56 -0.95 -4.75
CA MET A 117 16.82 -2.22 -4.80
C MET A 117 15.36 -2.02 -5.17
N MET A 118 14.68 -1.04 -4.57
CA MET A 118 13.23 -0.85 -4.71
C MET A 118 12.82 -0.20 -6.03
N TYR A 119 13.59 0.75 -6.53
CA TYR A 119 13.21 1.57 -7.69
C TYR A 119 12.85 0.73 -8.94
N PRO A 120 13.71 -0.19 -9.43
CA PRO A 120 13.39 -0.98 -10.62
C PRO A 120 12.20 -1.93 -10.40
N ARG A 121 12.00 -2.43 -9.15
CA ARG A 121 10.85 -3.25 -8.78
C ARG A 121 9.54 -2.47 -8.85
N LEU A 122 9.52 -1.27 -8.27
CA LEU A 122 8.35 -0.39 -8.31
C LEU A 122 7.99 0.03 -9.74
N LYS A 123 9.00 0.22 -10.62
CA LYS A 123 8.78 0.47 -12.07
C LYS A 123 8.06 -0.71 -12.74
N LEU A 124 8.47 -1.95 -12.47
CA LEU A 124 7.82 -3.14 -13.03
C LEU A 124 6.40 -3.34 -12.45
N LEU A 125 6.24 -3.13 -11.15
CA LEU A 125 4.94 -3.21 -10.49
C LEU A 125 3.96 -2.18 -11.07
N GLN A 126 4.43 -0.96 -11.33
CA GLN A 126 3.61 0.09 -11.97
C GLN A 126 3.14 -0.33 -13.37
N ARG A 127 3.98 -1.03 -14.15
CA ARG A 127 3.61 -1.55 -15.47
C ARG A 127 2.56 -2.65 -15.39
N LEU A 128 2.64 -3.52 -14.38
CA LEU A 128 1.66 -4.61 -14.18
C LEU A 128 0.26 -4.09 -13.81
N LEU A 129 0.16 -2.95 -13.11
CA LEU A 129 -1.12 -2.40 -12.68
C LEU A 129 -2.03 -2.06 -13.85
N ALA A 130 -3.30 -2.46 -13.73
CA ALA A 130 -4.41 -1.99 -14.56
C ALA A 130 -4.68 -0.49 -14.31
N GLU A 131 -5.33 0.19 -15.24
CA GLU A 131 -5.64 1.62 -15.11
C GLU A 131 -6.48 1.96 -13.86
N ASP A 132 -7.38 1.05 -13.46
CA ASP A 132 -8.17 1.14 -12.23
C ASP A 132 -7.56 0.38 -11.03
N GLY A 133 -6.32 -0.13 -11.19
CA GLY A 133 -5.59 -0.89 -10.17
C GLY A 133 -4.89 -0.01 -9.14
N ALA A 134 -4.58 -0.61 -7.99
CA ALA A 134 -3.84 0.04 -6.91
C ALA A 134 -2.77 -0.87 -6.30
N ILE A 135 -1.71 -0.22 -5.78
CA ILE A 135 -0.65 -0.85 -5.01
C ILE A 135 -0.71 -0.40 -3.56
N PHE A 136 -0.54 -1.36 -2.66
CA PHE A 136 -0.46 -1.19 -1.21
C PHE A 136 0.93 -1.64 -0.76
N ILE A 137 1.65 -0.76 -0.06
CA ILE A 137 3.04 -1.00 0.32
C ILE A 137 3.18 -0.80 1.82
N SER A 138 3.43 -1.89 2.55
CA SER A 138 3.73 -1.83 3.98
C SER A 138 5.14 -1.29 4.20
N ILE A 139 5.33 -0.42 5.19
CA ILE A 139 6.65 0.17 5.51
C ILE A 139 6.67 0.71 6.95
N GLY A 140 7.85 0.69 7.57
CA GLY A 140 8.12 1.37 8.83
C GLY A 140 8.57 2.83 8.65
N ASP A 141 8.83 3.51 9.77
CA ASP A 141 9.26 4.91 9.79
C ASP A 141 10.58 5.17 9.04
N ASP A 142 11.51 4.19 9.08
CA ASP A 142 12.87 4.35 8.51
C ASP A 142 12.86 4.72 7.03
N GLU A 143 11.96 4.12 6.23
CA GLU A 143 11.90 4.33 4.78
C GLU A 143 10.58 4.91 4.29
N ASN A 144 9.65 5.27 5.17
CA ASN A 144 8.34 5.81 4.78
C ASN A 144 8.47 7.06 3.90
N ALA A 145 9.31 8.01 4.30
CA ALA A 145 9.53 9.24 3.55
C ALA A 145 10.19 8.98 2.18
N SER A 146 11.24 8.15 2.16
CA SER A 146 11.97 7.76 0.95
C SER A 146 11.04 7.05 -0.04
N LEU A 147 10.27 6.06 0.45
CA LEU A 147 9.30 5.31 -0.35
C LEU A 147 8.25 6.24 -0.97
N LYS A 148 7.69 7.17 -0.18
CA LYS A 148 6.70 8.11 -0.69
C LYS A 148 7.26 8.99 -1.80
N MET A 149 8.50 9.45 -1.67
CA MET A 149 9.14 10.29 -2.69
C MET A 149 9.38 9.52 -4.00
N ILE A 150 9.90 8.29 -3.95
CA ILE A 150 10.10 7.48 -5.17
C ILE A 150 8.78 7.03 -5.78
N CYS A 151 7.76 6.76 -4.98
CA CYS A 151 6.42 6.47 -5.49
C CYS A 151 5.79 7.69 -6.18
N ASN A 152 5.96 8.91 -5.65
CA ASN A 152 5.55 10.13 -6.33
C ASN A 152 6.21 10.27 -7.71
N GLU A 153 7.52 9.92 -7.82
CA GLU A 153 8.26 9.95 -9.08
C GLU A 153 7.75 8.90 -10.08
N ILE A 154 7.44 7.69 -9.61
CA ILE A 154 7.08 6.55 -10.44
C ILE A 154 5.60 6.56 -10.84
N TYR A 155 4.71 6.74 -9.87
CA TYR A 155 3.25 6.69 -10.04
C TYR A 155 2.65 8.07 -10.33
N GLY A 156 3.34 9.15 -9.98
CA GLY A 156 2.82 10.52 -9.97
C GLY A 156 2.15 10.85 -8.62
N ASP A 157 2.39 12.07 -8.11
CA ASP A 157 1.82 12.56 -6.85
C ASP A 157 0.28 12.65 -6.90
N ASN A 158 -0.27 12.96 -8.07
CA ASN A 158 -1.72 12.99 -8.30
C ASN A 158 -2.40 11.63 -8.13
N ASN A 159 -1.64 10.53 -8.22
CA ASN A 159 -2.13 9.16 -8.08
C ASN A 159 -1.95 8.61 -6.66
N PHE A 160 -1.46 9.41 -5.72
CA PHE A 160 -1.47 9.09 -4.32
C PHE A 160 -2.91 9.01 -3.80
N ILE A 161 -3.27 7.87 -3.17
CA ILE A 161 -4.60 7.65 -2.60
C ILE A 161 -4.59 8.06 -1.13
N ASP A 162 -3.81 7.34 -0.29
CA ASP A 162 -3.76 7.57 1.14
C ASP A 162 -2.56 6.88 1.80
N THR A 163 -2.34 7.19 3.09
CA THR A 163 -1.46 6.45 3.98
C THR A 163 -2.29 5.86 5.11
N ILE A 164 -2.44 4.54 5.14
CA ILE A 164 -3.16 3.83 6.18
C ILE A 164 -2.21 3.60 7.35
N ILE A 165 -2.66 3.92 8.55
CA ILE A 165 -1.93 3.66 9.79
C ILE A 165 -2.32 2.27 10.29
N TRP A 166 -1.36 1.36 10.34
CA TRP A 166 -1.55 -0.01 10.81
C TRP A 166 -1.07 -0.14 12.25
N GLN A 167 -1.99 -0.29 13.19
CA GLN A 167 -1.63 -0.53 14.59
C GLN A 167 -1.06 -1.94 14.75
N LYS A 168 0.25 -2.07 15.02
CA LYS A 168 0.95 -3.35 15.18
C LYS A 168 1.13 -3.78 16.64
N ILE A 169 1.07 -2.85 17.58
CA ILE A 169 1.24 -3.09 19.01
C ILE A 169 0.06 -2.48 19.77
N TYR A 170 -0.52 -3.23 20.69
CA TYR A 170 -1.66 -2.80 21.49
C TYR A 170 -1.30 -2.38 22.91
N THR A 171 -0.05 -2.66 23.33
CA THR A 171 0.44 -2.35 24.68
C THR A 171 1.58 -1.35 24.62
N VAL A 172 1.50 -0.28 25.41
CA VAL A 172 2.56 0.72 25.51
C VAL A 172 3.79 0.10 26.18
N LYS A 173 4.98 0.36 25.63
CA LYS A 173 6.25 -0.06 26.24
C LYS A 173 6.64 0.93 27.34
N ASN A 174 6.59 0.48 28.60
CA ASN A 174 7.01 1.30 29.77
C ASN A 174 8.49 1.68 29.75
N SER A 175 9.32 0.96 28.96
CA SER A 175 10.76 1.21 28.81
C SER A 175 11.10 2.16 27.64
N ALA A 176 10.10 2.72 26.94
CA ALA A 176 10.37 3.64 25.85
C ALA A 176 10.92 4.97 26.43
N GLN A 177 12.10 5.39 25.94
CA GLN A 177 12.73 6.64 26.37
C GLN A 177 11.93 7.87 25.95
N TYR A 178 11.24 7.79 24.80
CA TYR A 178 10.42 8.87 24.23
C TYR A 178 8.98 8.38 24.05
N PHE A 179 8.54 8.23 22.81
CA PHE A 179 7.22 7.71 22.48
C PHE A 179 7.29 6.23 22.08
N SER A 180 6.25 5.46 22.40
CA SER A 180 6.13 4.08 21.94
C SER A 180 5.66 4.07 20.50
N GLY A 181 6.50 3.62 19.57
CA GLY A 181 6.10 3.35 18.19
C GLY A 181 5.17 2.13 18.16
N MET A 182 3.88 2.35 17.86
CA MET A 182 2.85 1.32 17.92
C MET A 182 2.24 0.99 16.57
N HIS A 183 2.72 1.60 15.50
CA HIS A 183 2.14 1.45 14.16
C HIS A 183 3.21 1.32 13.08
N ASP A 184 2.78 0.83 11.94
CA ASP A 184 3.46 0.92 10.66
C ASP A 184 2.54 1.63 9.66
N TYR A 185 3.03 1.85 8.46
CA TYR A 185 2.30 2.51 7.40
C TYR A 185 2.00 1.54 6.26
N ILE A 186 0.85 1.75 5.59
CA ILE A 186 0.58 1.16 4.30
C ILE A 186 0.34 2.31 3.33
N ILE A 187 1.31 2.55 2.45
CA ILE A 187 1.21 3.61 1.44
C ILE A 187 0.43 3.08 0.24
N VAL A 188 -0.55 3.85 -0.23
CA VAL A 188 -1.45 3.44 -1.30
C VAL A 188 -1.34 4.39 -2.49
N TYR A 189 -1.03 3.83 -3.66
CA TYR A 189 -1.09 4.51 -4.95
C TYR A 189 -1.99 3.75 -5.92
N SER A 190 -2.65 4.47 -6.81
CA SER A 190 -3.33 3.88 -7.97
C SER A 190 -2.49 4.08 -9.24
N LYS A 191 -2.81 3.32 -10.28
CA LYS A 191 -2.29 3.58 -11.63
C LYS A 191 -2.84 4.90 -12.17
N ASN A 192 -4.17 5.07 -12.05
CA ASN A 192 -4.89 6.29 -12.40
C ASN A 192 -6.01 6.53 -11.36
N LYS A 193 -5.81 7.55 -10.53
CA LYS A 193 -6.72 7.87 -9.42
C LYS A 193 -8.15 8.15 -9.87
N SER A 194 -8.34 8.70 -11.06
CA SER A 194 -9.68 9.00 -11.57
C SER A 194 -10.49 7.75 -11.94
N GLN A 195 -9.81 6.62 -12.15
CA GLN A 195 -10.43 5.33 -12.47
C GLN A 195 -10.45 4.36 -11.28
N PHE A 196 -9.76 4.71 -10.19
CA PHE A 196 -9.73 3.87 -9.00
C PHE A 196 -11.06 3.93 -8.25
N HIS A 197 -11.66 2.76 -8.01
CA HIS A 197 -12.88 2.60 -7.23
C HIS A 197 -12.67 1.60 -6.11
N ARG A 198 -12.91 2.06 -4.86
CA ARG A 198 -12.91 1.16 -3.71
C ARG A 198 -14.23 0.40 -3.62
N ASN A 199 -14.18 -0.87 -3.30
CA ASN A 199 -15.36 -1.61 -2.91
C ASN A 199 -15.77 -1.23 -1.49
N LEU A 200 -17.06 -1.02 -1.29
CA LEU A 200 -17.61 -0.81 0.05
C LEU A 200 -17.83 -2.17 0.71
N LEU A 201 -17.62 -2.22 2.01
CA LEU A 201 -18.02 -3.40 2.78
C LEU A 201 -19.55 -3.55 2.75
N PRO A 202 -20.07 -4.80 2.75
CA PRO A 202 -21.51 -5.01 2.88
C PRO A 202 -21.98 -4.40 4.20
N ARG A 203 -23.19 -3.85 4.18
CA ARG A 203 -23.80 -3.33 5.38
C ARG A 203 -24.08 -4.45 6.36
N THR A 204 -23.86 -4.21 7.64
CA THR A 204 -24.23 -5.17 8.70
C THR A 204 -25.74 -5.13 8.96
N VAL A 205 -26.28 -6.24 9.42
CA VAL A 205 -27.70 -6.32 9.81
C VAL A 205 -28.04 -5.27 10.88
N ASP A 206 -27.14 -5.01 11.82
CA ASP A 206 -27.32 -4.00 12.86
C ASP A 206 -27.43 -2.59 12.28
N LEU A 207 -26.61 -2.30 11.25
CA LEU A 207 -26.68 -1.02 10.55
C LEU A 207 -27.99 -0.88 9.77
N ASP A 208 -28.45 -1.94 9.12
CA ASP A 208 -29.72 -1.92 8.39
C ASP A 208 -30.91 -1.80 9.34
N ASN A 209 -30.88 -2.47 10.50
CA ASN A 209 -31.89 -2.34 11.55
C ASN A 209 -31.97 -0.94 12.18
N SER A 210 -30.89 -0.14 12.08
CA SER A 210 -30.91 1.25 12.56
C SER A 210 -31.73 2.20 11.67
N TYR A 211 -32.08 1.76 10.47
CA TYR A 211 -32.95 2.49 9.57
C TYR A 211 -34.39 1.98 9.70
N THR A 212 -35.30 2.85 10.07
CA THR A 212 -36.72 2.53 10.27
C THR A 212 -37.59 3.56 9.54
N ASN A 213 -38.88 3.28 9.40
CA ASN A 213 -39.84 4.22 8.82
C ASN A 213 -41.07 4.38 9.76
N PRO A 214 -40.86 4.98 10.94
CA PRO A 214 -41.95 5.08 11.96
C PRO A 214 -43.09 6.03 11.56
N ASP A 215 -42.86 6.93 10.62
CA ASP A 215 -43.80 7.94 10.14
C ASP A 215 -44.40 7.63 8.78
N ASN A 216 -44.10 6.44 8.21
CA ASN A 216 -44.51 6.04 6.88
C ASN A 216 -44.09 7.02 5.78
N ASP A 217 -42.87 7.60 5.89
CA ASP A 217 -42.33 8.49 4.87
C ASP A 217 -42.27 7.79 3.50
N PRO A 218 -42.86 8.36 2.42
CA PRO A 218 -42.88 7.74 1.09
C PRO A 218 -41.47 7.58 0.47
N ARG A 219 -40.45 8.24 1.01
CA ARG A 219 -39.05 8.12 0.57
C ARG A 219 -38.37 6.85 1.10
N GLY A 220 -38.97 6.14 2.06
CA GLY A 220 -38.50 4.89 2.63
C GLY A 220 -37.93 5.00 4.04
N VAL A 221 -37.09 4.02 4.40
CA VAL A 221 -36.48 3.95 5.72
C VAL A 221 -35.42 5.05 5.92
N TRP A 222 -35.32 5.57 7.13
CA TRP A 222 -34.39 6.65 7.49
C TRP A 222 -33.82 6.44 8.89
N THR A 223 -32.74 7.14 9.22
CA THR A 223 -32.18 7.22 10.56
C THR A 223 -31.81 8.66 10.91
N THR A 224 -31.71 8.94 12.19
CA THR A 224 -31.36 10.29 12.67
C THR A 224 -29.85 10.48 12.70
N ASN A 225 -29.43 11.68 12.32
CA ASN A 225 -28.05 12.13 12.55
C ASN A 225 -28.06 13.32 13.51
N ALA A 226 -27.02 13.41 14.34
CA ALA A 226 -26.81 14.58 15.18
C ALA A 226 -26.54 15.81 14.30
N VAL A 227 -27.37 16.84 14.46
CA VAL A 227 -27.19 18.15 13.76
C VAL A 227 -26.30 19.11 14.55
N GLN A 228 -25.82 18.68 15.72
CA GLN A 228 -24.94 19.50 16.56
C GLN A 228 -23.50 19.46 16.06
N ALA A 229 -22.85 20.63 15.99
CA ALA A 229 -21.43 20.70 15.81
C ALA A 229 -20.68 20.10 17.02
N ARG A 230 -19.51 19.46 16.81
CA ARG A 230 -18.71 18.85 17.89
C ARG A 230 -18.26 19.87 18.93
N ASN A 231 -18.00 21.11 18.50
CA ASN A 231 -17.55 22.20 19.36
C ASN A 231 -18.55 23.35 19.28
N TYR A 232 -18.67 24.10 20.38
CA TYR A 232 -19.48 25.29 20.42
C TYR A 232 -19.02 26.29 19.36
N TYR A 233 -19.98 26.74 18.53
CA TYR A 233 -19.77 27.74 17.50
C TYR A 233 -20.90 28.76 17.59
N ALA A 234 -20.61 29.94 18.09
CA ALA A 234 -21.62 30.94 18.42
C ALA A 234 -22.52 31.33 17.23
N GLN A 235 -21.94 31.40 16.01
CA GLN A 235 -22.71 31.74 14.78
C GLN A 235 -23.52 30.56 14.25
N GLY A 236 -23.27 29.31 14.73
CA GLY A 236 -24.03 28.12 14.42
C GLY A 236 -25.15 27.81 15.40
N SER A 237 -25.32 28.64 16.46
CA SER A 237 -26.39 28.53 17.43
C SER A 237 -27.61 29.30 16.95
N TYR A 238 -28.59 28.61 16.39
CA TYR A 238 -29.83 29.21 15.91
C TYR A 238 -31.04 28.34 16.24
N GLU A 239 -32.20 28.97 16.29
CA GLU A 239 -33.48 28.31 16.53
C GLU A 239 -33.92 27.51 15.28
N ILE A 240 -34.28 26.25 15.47
CA ILE A 240 -34.89 25.41 14.44
C ILE A 240 -36.38 25.33 14.68
N ILE A 241 -37.19 25.69 13.69
CA ILE A 241 -38.66 25.59 13.77
C ILE A 241 -39.09 24.37 12.95
N SER A 242 -39.78 23.43 13.60
CA SER A 242 -40.36 22.27 12.90
C SER A 242 -41.52 22.68 11.99
N PRO A 243 -41.91 21.85 11.01
CA PRO A 243 -43.13 22.09 10.22
C PRO A 243 -44.40 22.27 11.01
N SER A 244 -44.44 21.71 12.23
CA SER A 244 -45.56 21.87 13.19
C SER A 244 -45.46 23.15 14.03
N GLY A 245 -44.49 24.02 13.80
CA GLY A 245 -44.30 25.29 14.51
C GLY A 245 -43.59 25.16 15.87
N LYS A 246 -43.11 23.96 16.24
CA LYS A 246 -42.39 23.77 17.48
C LYS A 246 -40.92 24.25 17.35
N LYS A 247 -40.50 25.05 18.31
CA LYS A 247 -39.15 25.64 18.37
C LYS A 247 -38.18 24.74 19.14
N PHE A 248 -37.02 24.51 18.58
CA PHE A 248 -35.90 23.80 19.16
C PHE A 248 -34.71 24.74 19.27
N LEU A 249 -34.20 24.92 20.47
CA LEU A 249 -32.99 25.67 20.74
C LEU A 249 -31.79 24.74 20.86
N PRO A 250 -30.59 25.14 20.47
CA PRO A 250 -29.40 24.35 20.75
C PRO A 250 -29.20 24.20 22.25
N PRO A 251 -28.67 23.07 22.76
CA PRO A 251 -28.33 22.93 24.14
C PRO A 251 -27.31 23.97 24.55
N SER A 252 -27.47 24.56 25.72
CA SER A 252 -26.57 25.52 26.34
C SER A 252 -25.25 24.86 26.77
#